data_a0e94f4afada1b095f7703ecc9aec3ec
#
_entry.id   a0e94f4afada1b095f7703ecc9aec3ec
#
_cell.length_a   1.000
_cell.length_b   1.000
_cell.length_c   1.000
_cell.angle_alpha   90.00
_cell.angle_beta   90.00
_cell.angle_gamma   90.00
#
_symmetry.space_group_name_H-M   'P 1'
#
loop_
_entity.id
_entity.type
_entity.pdbx_description
1 polymer ?
#
loop_
_entity_poly.entity_id
_entity_poly.type
_entity_poly.pdbx_seq_one_letter_code
_entity_poly.pdbx_strand_id
1 'polypeptide(L)'
;MTTYTTLISAPDLQALIASGAPLMVFDCSFELMQPTAGAQQYAQAHIPGAVYANLDNDLSAKHGAPGATGTVTAQEADQPASGGRHPLPSRERFAMWLSSVGFANHMQAVVYDRQGANYCGRLWWML
;
A
#
# COMPACT_ATOMS: atom_id res chain seq x y z
N MET A 1 11.27 21.77 4.68
CA MET A 1 10.51 20.55 5.04
C MET A 1 11.46 19.37 5.04
N THR A 2 11.40 18.56 6.10
CA THR A 2 12.28 17.40 6.22
C THR A 2 11.79 16.29 5.31
N THR A 3 12.71 15.72 4.51
CA THR A 3 12.44 14.57 3.68
C THR A 3 13.02 13.33 4.33
N TYR A 4 12.21 12.31 4.50
CA TYR A 4 12.62 11.03 5.08
C TYR A 4 12.86 10.04 3.94
N THR A 5 13.93 9.28 4.07
CA THR A 5 14.31 8.31 3.01
C THR A 5 14.22 6.87 3.46
N THR A 6 14.22 6.60 4.76
CA THR A 6 14.13 5.24 5.30
C THR A 6 13.09 5.17 6.42
N LEU A 7 13.46 5.52 7.63
CA LEU A 7 12.60 5.38 8.80
C LEU A 7 12.13 6.74 9.30
N ILE A 8 10.95 6.74 9.87
CA ILE A 8 10.39 7.90 10.56
C ILE A 8 9.80 7.41 11.88
N SER A 9 10.05 8.15 12.96
CA SER A 9 9.43 7.83 14.25
C SER A 9 7.97 8.28 14.27
N ALA A 10 7.18 7.70 15.17
CA ALA A 10 5.79 8.11 15.34
C ALA A 10 5.66 9.60 15.73
N PRO A 11 6.46 10.14 16.67
CA PRO A 11 6.42 11.56 16.96
C PRO A 11 6.77 12.45 15.76
N ASP A 12 7.76 12.05 14.97
CA ASP A 12 8.16 12.81 13.79
C ASP A 12 7.05 12.76 12.71
N LEU A 13 6.41 11.61 12.54
CA LEU A 13 5.28 11.51 11.61
C LEU A 13 4.11 12.40 12.07
N GLN A 14 3.81 12.40 13.36
CA GLN A 14 2.77 13.27 13.91
C GLN A 14 3.07 14.74 13.63
N ALA A 15 4.32 15.17 13.81
CA ALA A 15 4.74 16.53 13.52
C ALA A 15 4.65 16.83 12.02
N LEU A 16 5.03 15.89 11.19
CA LEU A 16 4.97 16.05 9.73
C LEU A 16 3.52 16.21 9.25
N ILE A 17 2.60 15.40 9.78
CA ILE A 17 1.17 15.53 9.48
C ILE A 17 0.66 16.90 9.93
N ALA A 18 1.00 17.32 11.14
CA ALA A 18 0.55 18.59 11.70
C ALA A 18 1.08 19.80 10.90
N SER A 19 2.23 19.67 10.25
CA SER A 19 2.81 20.72 9.44
C SER A 19 2.06 21.01 8.14
N GLY A 20 1.15 20.13 7.73
CA GLY A 20 0.46 20.25 6.45
C GLY A 20 1.32 19.90 5.24
N ALA A 21 2.46 19.24 5.45
CA ALA A 21 3.34 18.83 4.36
C ALA A 21 2.62 17.89 3.39
N PRO A 22 2.96 17.94 2.09
CA PRO A 22 2.40 16.99 1.12
C PRO A 22 2.89 15.58 1.43
N LEU A 23 2.01 14.74 1.97
CA LEU A 23 2.33 13.34 2.25
C LEU A 23 1.09 12.48 2.18
N MET A 24 1.31 11.19 1.99
CA MET A 24 0.27 10.19 2.13
C MET A 24 0.80 9.05 3.00
N VAL A 25 -0.01 8.66 3.99
CA VAL A 25 0.31 7.55 4.88
C VAL A 25 -0.46 6.33 4.40
N PHE A 26 0.23 5.20 4.30
CA PHE A 26 -0.38 3.94 3.87
C PHE A 26 -0.31 2.93 5.00
N ASP A 27 -1.45 2.32 5.30
CA ASP A 27 -1.54 1.18 6.22
C ASP A 27 -1.48 -0.10 5.38
N CYS A 28 -0.42 -0.87 5.55
CA CYS A 28 -0.18 -2.12 4.82
C CYS A 28 -0.43 -3.35 5.70
N SER A 29 -1.17 -3.23 6.77
CA SER A 29 -1.44 -4.34 7.68
C SER A 29 -2.11 -5.50 6.94
N PHE A 30 -1.61 -6.71 7.18
CA PHE A 30 -2.08 -7.89 6.47
C PHE A 30 -1.71 -9.14 7.26
N GLU A 31 -2.45 -10.23 7.06
CA GLU A 31 -2.12 -11.53 7.62
C GLU A 31 -2.35 -12.60 6.55
N LEU A 32 -1.30 -13.35 6.24
CA LEU A 32 -1.35 -14.35 5.17
C LEU A 32 -2.41 -15.42 5.41
N MET A 33 -2.59 -15.83 6.67
CA MET A 33 -3.53 -16.89 7.04
C MET A 33 -4.96 -16.37 7.18
N GLN A 34 -5.14 -15.06 7.23
CA GLN A 34 -6.46 -14.40 7.30
C GLN A 34 -6.43 -13.15 6.43
N PRO A 35 -6.59 -13.30 5.11
CA PRO A 35 -6.42 -12.18 4.17
C PRO A 35 -7.32 -10.97 4.40
N THR A 36 -8.43 -11.14 5.12
CA THR A 36 -9.33 -10.03 5.45
C THR A 36 -8.98 -9.31 6.76
N ALA A 37 -8.08 -9.88 7.54
CA ALA A 37 -7.76 -9.34 8.86
C ALA A 37 -7.15 -7.93 8.80
N GLY A 38 -6.28 -7.67 7.83
CA GLY A 38 -5.66 -6.36 7.66
C GLY A 38 -6.68 -5.26 7.39
N ALA A 39 -7.63 -5.50 6.52
CA ALA A 39 -8.70 -4.55 6.24
C ALA A 39 -9.58 -4.30 7.47
N GLN A 40 -9.86 -5.34 8.25
CA GLN A 40 -10.60 -5.22 9.49
C GLN A 40 -9.83 -4.39 10.52
N GLN A 41 -8.54 -4.62 10.66
CA GLN A 41 -7.67 -3.85 11.55
C GLN A 41 -7.65 -2.37 11.15
N TYR A 42 -7.54 -2.10 9.86
CA TYR A 42 -7.60 -0.74 9.35
C TYR A 42 -8.94 -0.07 9.67
N ALA A 43 -10.04 -0.79 9.49
CA ALA A 43 -11.37 -0.25 9.78
C ALA A 43 -11.57 0.04 11.27
N GLN A 44 -10.97 -0.76 12.15
CA GLN A 44 -11.07 -0.56 13.60
C GLN A 44 -10.26 0.65 14.05
N ALA A 45 -9.05 0.80 13.56
CA ALA A 45 -8.19 1.93 13.90
C ALA A 45 -7.04 2.05 12.90
N HIS A 46 -6.76 3.26 12.47
CA HIS A 46 -5.60 3.56 11.63
C HIS A 46 -5.14 4.98 11.89
N ILE A 47 -3.94 5.31 11.45
CA ILE A 47 -3.43 6.68 11.56
C ILE A 47 -4.37 7.59 10.77
N PRO A 48 -4.81 8.73 11.35
CA PRO A 48 -5.75 9.61 10.68
C PRO A 48 -5.31 10.00 9.27
N GLY A 49 -6.20 9.81 8.30
CA GLY A 49 -5.91 10.08 6.90
C GLY A 49 -5.18 8.98 6.15
N ALA A 50 -4.75 7.91 6.81
CA ALA A 50 -4.05 6.82 6.15
C ALA A 50 -4.97 6.10 5.15
N VAL A 51 -4.37 5.68 4.04
CA VAL A 51 -5.02 4.88 3.01
C VAL A 51 -4.64 3.42 3.22
N TYR A 52 -5.59 2.49 3.11
CA TYR A 52 -5.28 1.08 3.20
C TYR A 52 -4.69 0.56 1.89
N ALA A 53 -3.56 -0.13 1.98
CA ALA A 53 -2.89 -0.77 0.85
C ALA A 53 -2.94 -2.29 1.05
N ASN A 54 -3.81 -2.97 0.31
CA ASN A 54 -4.03 -4.40 0.46
C ASN A 54 -2.96 -5.17 -0.33
N LEU A 55 -2.29 -6.12 0.32
CA LEU A 55 -1.25 -6.92 -0.33
C LEU A 55 -1.78 -7.65 -1.56
N ASP A 56 -2.95 -8.27 -1.44
CA ASP A 56 -3.51 -9.07 -2.52
C ASP A 56 -4.10 -8.22 -3.65
N ASN A 57 -4.81 -7.15 -3.30
CA ASN A 57 -5.59 -6.39 -4.28
C ASN A 57 -4.80 -5.28 -4.94
N ASP A 58 -3.97 -4.58 -4.15
CA ASP A 58 -3.33 -3.33 -4.59
C ASP A 58 -1.84 -3.53 -4.89
N LEU A 59 -1.17 -4.39 -4.14
CA LEU A 59 0.28 -4.56 -4.20
C LEU A 59 0.71 -5.83 -4.91
N SER A 60 -0.21 -6.61 -5.45
CA SER A 60 0.07 -7.85 -6.16
C SER A 60 -0.73 -7.95 -7.44
N ALA A 61 -0.14 -8.58 -8.44
CA ALA A 61 -0.88 -8.94 -9.64
C ALA A 61 -1.80 -10.12 -9.33
N LYS A 62 -3.03 -10.07 -9.86
CA LYS A 62 -3.98 -11.15 -9.70
C LYS A 62 -4.24 -11.77 -11.05
N HIS A 63 -3.81 -12.98 -11.24
CA HIS A 63 -3.96 -13.74 -12.48
C HIS A 63 -5.41 -14.18 -12.72
N GLY A 64 -6.37 -13.27 -12.65
CA GLY A 64 -7.76 -13.64 -12.81
C GLY A 64 -8.22 -14.70 -11.82
N ALA A 65 -7.57 -14.78 -10.65
CA ALA A 65 -7.86 -15.81 -9.67
C ALA A 65 -9.31 -15.70 -9.21
N PRO A 66 -10.01 -16.83 -9.04
CA PRO A 66 -11.33 -16.83 -8.47
C PRO A 66 -11.32 -16.12 -7.11
N GLY A 67 -12.26 -15.22 -6.90
CA GLY A 67 -12.34 -14.46 -5.66
C GLY A 67 -11.50 -13.20 -5.64
N ALA A 68 -10.81 -12.88 -6.71
CA ALA A 68 -10.21 -11.55 -6.84
C ALA A 68 -11.35 -10.54 -6.76
N THR A 69 -11.37 -9.79 -5.68
CA THR A 69 -12.36 -8.74 -5.51
C THR A 69 -11.94 -7.56 -6.36
N GLY A 70 -12.84 -7.08 -7.16
CA GLY A 70 -12.58 -5.96 -8.01
C GLY A 70 -12.56 -6.36 -9.48
N THR A 71 -12.64 -5.35 -10.29
CA THR A 71 -12.79 -5.43 -11.72
C THR A 71 -11.45 -5.54 -12.42
N VAL A 72 -10.60 -6.47 -11.96
CA VAL A 72 -9.34 -6.73 -12.68
C VAL A 72 -9.69 -7.39 -13.99
N THR A 73 -9.39 -6.72 -15.10
CA THR A 73 -9.59 -7.30 -16.41
C THR A 73 -8.58 -8.43 -16.65
N ALA A 74 -8.89 -9.31 -17.59
CA ALA A 74 -7.96 -10.38 -17.95
C ALA A 74 -6.60 -9.81 -18.39
N GLN A 75 -6.60 -8.68 -19.11
CA GLN A 75 -5.36 -8.03 -19.53
C GLN A 75 -4.53 -7.55 -18.35
N GLU A 76 -5.17 -6.96 -17.35
CA GLU A 76 -4.46 -6.50 -16.16
C GLU A 76 -3.93 -7.66 -15.33
N ALA A 77 -4.73 -8.72 -15.20
CA ALA A 77 -4.33 -9.91 -14.46
C ALA A 77 -3.14 -10.62 -15.10
N ASP A 78 -3.07 -10.61 -16.42
CA ASP A 78 -2.09 -11.36 -17.20
C ASP A 78 -0.75 -10.63 -17.36
N GLN A 79 -0.56 -9.47 -16.74
CA GLN A 79 0.66 -8.66 -16.90
C GLN A 79 1.43 -8.48 -15.58
N PRO A 80 1.77 -9.56 -14.86
CA PRO A 80 2.58 -9.42 -13.66
C PRO A 80 4.01 -9.03 -14.01
N ALA A 81 4.62 -8.21 -13.16
CA ALA A 81 6.01 -7.80 -13.33
C ALA A 81 7.00 -8.82 -12.73
N SER A 82 6.52 -9.80 -11.99
CA SER A 82 7.35 -10.84 -11.38
C SER A 82 6.55 -12.13 -11.20
N GLY A 83 7.24 -13.20 -10.81
CA GLY A 83 6.59 -14.45 -10.43
C GLY A 83 6.28 -14.51 -8.94
N GLY A 84 5.88 -15.70 -8.49
CA GLY A 84 5.62 -15.99 -7.09
C GLY A 84 4.15 -15.94 -6.72
N ARG A 85 3.87 -16.22 -5.44
CA ARG A 85 2.50 -16.28 -4.91
C ARG A 85 1.84 -14.91 -4.89
N HIS A 86 2.63 -13.87 -4.63
CA HIS A 86 2.18 -12.48 -4.66
C HIS A 86 3.03 -11.73 -5.69
N PRO A 87 2.84 -11.99 -6.98
CA PRO A 87 3.66 -11.35 -8.00
C PRO A 87 3.43 -9.85 -8.01
N LEU A 88 4.46 -9.09 -8.38
CA LEU A 88 4.33 -7.64 -8.49
C LEU A 88 3.33 -7.29 -9.60
N PRO A 89 2.50 -6.27 -9.40
CA PRO A 89 1.65 -5.76 -10.47
C PRO A 89 2.50 -5.07 -11.53
N SER A 90 1.92 -4.88 -12.71
CA SER A 90 2.56 -4.04 -13.71
C SER A 90 2.71 -2.61 -13.19
N ARG A 91 3.67 -1.87 -13.75
CA ARG A 91 3.85 -0.45 -13.39
C ARG A 91 2.60 0.36 -13.67
N GLU A 92 1.96 0.10 -14.79
CA GLU A 92 0.74 0.80 -15.20
C GLU A 92 -0.39 0.59 -14.21
N ARG A 93 -0.61 -0.65 -13.79
CA ARG A 93 -1.63 -0.97 -12.82
C ARG A 93 -1.34 -0.33 -11.46
N PHE A 94 -0.10 -0.42 -11.00
CA PHE A 94 0.31 0.19 -9.74
C PHE A 94 0.13 1.71 -9.78
N ALA A 95 0.55 2.36 -10.87
CA ALA A 95 0.37 3.79 -11.06
C ALA A 95 -1.12 4.18 -11.07
N MET A 96 -1.97 3.38 -11.69
CA MET A 96 -3.42 3.61 -11.67
C MET A 96 -3.99 3.54 -10.26
N TRP A 97 -3.55 2.58 -9.47
CA TRP A 97 -3.98 2.49 -8.08
C TRP A 97 -3.52 3.69 -7.28
N LEU A 98 -2.26 4.08 -7.38
CA LEU A 98 -1.73 5.27 -6.70
C LEU A 98 -2.53 6.51 -7.07
N SER A 99 -2.82 6.68 -8.35
CA SER A 99 -3.64 7.81 -8.81
C SER A 99 -5.05 7.76 -8.24
N SER A 100 -5.64 6.57 -8.15
CA SER A 100 -7.00 6.40 -7.63
C SER A 100 -7.13 6.78 -6.16
N VAL A 101 -6.06 6.64 -5.38
CA VAL A 101 -6.05 7.02 -3.96
C VAL A 101 -5.55 8.45 -3.74
N GLY A 102 -5.15 9.15 -4.81
CA GLY A 102 -4.75 10.55 -4.74
C GLY A 102 -3.27 10.79 -4.50
N PHE A 103 -2.43 9.75 -4.63
CA PHE A 103 -1.00 9.92 -4.46
C PHE A 103 -0.39 10.59 -5.70
N ALA A 104 0.50 11.54 -5.47
CA ALA A 104 1.15 12.30 -6.54
C ALA A 104 2.66 12.44 -6.28
N ASN A 105 3.40 12.76 -7.34
CA ASN A 105 4.87 12.77 -7.31
C ASN A 105 5.48 13.77 -6.32
N HIS A 106 4.76 14.82 -5.94
CA HIS A 106 5.25 15.81 -4.99
C HIS A 106 5.06 15.40 -3.53
N MET A 107 4.40 14.27 -3.28
CA MET A 107 4.08 13.83 -1.93
C MET A 107 5.15 12.87 -1.41
N GLN A 108 5.41 12.93 -0.10
CA GLN A 108 6.13 11.86 0.58
C GLN A 108 5.17 10.71 0.86
N ALA A 109 5.65 9.49 0.73
CA ALA A 109 4.93 8.30 1.15
C ALA A 109 5.47 7.81 2.48
N VAL A 110 4.60 7.57 3.44
CA VAL A 110 4.94 6.91 4.70
C VAL A 110 4.12 5.63 4.78
N VAL A 111 4.80 4.53 5.01
CA VAL A 111 4.17 3.21 5.02
C VAL A 111 4.33 2.58 6.40
N TYR A 112 3.31 1.88 6.87
CA TYR A 112 3.40 1.15 8.13
C TYR A 112 2.53 -0.10 8.09
N ASP A 113 2.77 -1.00 9.01
CA ASP A 113 1.90 -2.14 9.28
C ASP A 113 1.94 -2.50 10.77
N ARG A 114 1.19 -3.52 11.14
CA ARG A 114 1.14 -4.04 12.51
C ARG A 114 1.96 -5.31 12.69
N GLN A 115 2.74 -5.68 11.66
CA GLN A 115 3.44 -6.96 11.58
C GLN A 115 4.97 -6.79 11.48
N GLY A 116 5.51 -5.71 12.07
CA GLY A 116 6.96 -5.50 12.11
C GLY A 116 7.59 -5.17 10.76
N ALA A 117 6.87 -4.47 9.91
CA ALA A 117 7.29 -4.06 8.57
C ALA A 117 7.36 -5.20 7.55
N ASN A 118 6.78 -6.35 7.86
CA ASN A 118 6.77 -7.48 6.93
C ASN A 118 6.03 -7.19 5.62
N TYR A 119 5.06 -6.30 5.65
CA TYR A 119 4.23 -5.99 4.47
C TYR A 119 4.46 -4.59 3.95
N CYS A 120 4.66 -3.60 4.80
CA CYS A 120 4.87 -2.23 4.36
C CYS A 120 6.18 -2.06 3.60
N GLY A 121 7.19 -2.89 3.88
CA GLY A 121 8.44 -2.89 3.14
C GLY A 121 8.27 -3.15 1.66
N ARG A 122 7.27 -3.95 1.28
CA ARG A 122 6.95 -4.18 -0.13
C ARG A 122 6.51 -2.89 -0.82
N LEU A 123 5.57 -2.16 -0.23
CA LEU A 123 5.12 -0.89 -0.80
C LEU A 123 6.26 0.12 -0.85
N TRP A 124 7.05 0.22 0.21
CA TRP A 124 8.22 1.09 0.24
C TRP A 124 9.15 0.80 -0.93
N TRP A 125 9.41 -0.48 -1.20
CA TRP A 125 10.27 -0.88 -2.31
C TRP A 125 9.64 -0.57 -3.67
N MET A 126 8.32 -0.73 -3.81
CA MET A 126 7.61 -0.48 -5.07
C MET A 126 7.57 1.00 -5.44
N LEU A 127 7.61 1.88 -4.46
CA LEU A 127 7.64 3.33 -4.68
C LEU A 127 9.04 3.79 -5.10
#